data_3173105769a727fc051ec576c5890df5
#
_entry.id   3173105769a727fc051ec576c5890df5
#
_cell.length_a   1.000
_cell.length_b   1.000
_cell.length_c   1.000
_cell.angle_alpha   90.00
_cell.angle_beta   90.00
_cell.angle_gamma   90.00
#
_symmetry.space_group_name_H-M   'P 1'
#
loop_
_entity.id
_entity.type
_entity.pdbx_description
1 polymer ?
#
loop_
_entity_poly.entity_id
_entity_poly.type
_entity_poly.pdbx_seq_one_letter_code
_entity_poly.pdbx_strand_id
1 'polypeptide(L)'
;MSSPVDSIRDKLIDALKVSDERHREQRADRIIWMSTYRSRPGVIVGRPETLAMLDEAEDAFREGHFISVQLLALAFVEHTIVEELVGRSLSKERVNFERAIELAQSNQVLDTKLLSRIDRLREIRNPFAHRRPHDDPDTYGNRYISRQIHPRAMLEQDAREAFQVMYLVFSALLKAA
;
A
#
# COMPACT_ATOMS: atom_id res chain seq x y z
N MET A 1 -4.98 -42.80 21.53
CA MET A 1 -4.79 -41.67 22.48
C MET A 1 -4.12 -40.54 21.65
N SER A 2 -4.79 -39.42 21.44
CA SER A 2 -4.17 -38.28 20.73
C SER A 2 -3.03 -37.70 21.57
N SER A 3 -1.98 -37.24 20.90
CA SER A 3 -0.81 -36.64 21.53
C SER A 3 -1.21 -35.31 22.21
N PRO A 4 -0.50 -34.86 23.26
CA PRO A 4 -0.73 -33.53 23.84
C PRO A 4 -0.61 -32.40 22.82
N VAL A 5 0.20 -32.58 21.77
CA VAL A 5 0.36 -31.63 20.66
C VAL A 5 -0.90 -31.57 19.80
N ASP A 6 -1.55 -32.71 19.53
CA ASP A 6 -2.80 -32.75 18.77
C ASP A 6 -3.90 -31.97 19.49
N SER A 7 -4.01 -32.11 20.80
CA SER A 7 -4.99 -31.38 21.65
C SER A 7 -4.75 -29.86 21.65
N ILE A 8 -3.49 -29.42 21.63
CA ILE A 8 -3.14 -27.98 21.52
C ILE A 8 -3.49 -27.46 20.14
N ARG A 9 -3.14 -28.20 19.09
CA ARG A 9 -3.46 -27.85 17.70
C ARG A 9 -4.94 -27.67 17.47
N ASP A 10 -5.78 -28.58 17.97
CA ASP A 10 -7.23 -28.51 17.84
C ASP A 10 -7.81 -27.27 18.53
N LYS A 11 -7.35 -26.95 19.75
CA LYS A 11 -7.74 -25.72 20.45
C LYS A 11 -7.35 -24.45 19.70
N LEU A 12 -6.17 -24.43 19.08
CA LEU A 12 -5.73 -23.29 18.26
C LEU A 12 -6.57 -23.16 17.00
N ILE A 13 -6.90 -24.26 16.32
CA ILE A 13 -7.79 -24.25 15.16
C ILE A 13 -9.17 -23.68 15.52
N ASP A 14 -9.74 -24.09 16.65
CA ASP A 14 -11.05 -23.57 17.08
C ASP A 14 -10.98 -22.09 17.46
N ALA A 15 -9.92 -21.64 18.11
CA ALA A 15 -9.69 -20.20 18.37
C ALA A 15 -9.56 -19.40 17.08
N LEU A 16 -8.85 -19.93 16.07
CA LEU A 16 -8.72 -19.29 14.75
C LEU A 16 -10.07 -19.19 14.03
N LYS A 17 -10.91 -20.24 14.07
CA LYS A 17 -12.27 -20.20 13.50
C LYS A 17 -13.10 -19.06 14.09
N VAL A 18 -13.08 -18.91 15.41
CA VAL A 18 -13.79 -17.82 16.10
C VAL A 18 -13.25 -16.46 15.69
N SER A 19 -11.93 -16.32 15.57
CA SER A 19 -11.29 -15.09 15.10
C SER A 19 -11.69 -14.78 13.66
N ASP A 20 -11.65 -15.78 12.78
CA ASP A 20 -12.02 -15.65 11.38
C ASP A 20 -13.48 -15.20 11.21
N GLU A 21 -14.38 -15.77 12.02
CA GLU A 21 -15.79 -15.42 11.97
C GLU A 21 -16.04 -13.95 12.34
N ARG A 22 -15.35 -13.45 13.37
CA ARG A 22 -15.46 -12.04 13.80
C ARG A 22 -14.99 -11.04 12.73
N HIS A 23 -14.04 -11.41 11.89
CA HIS A 23 -13.46 -10.50 10.88
C HIS A 23 -13.98 -10.74 9.46
N ARG A 24 -14.84 -11.75 9.26
CA ARG A 24 -15.31 -12.17 7.94
C ARG A 24 -16.05 -11.07 7.19
N GLU A 25 -16.97 -10.37 7.84
CA GLU A 25 -17.73 -9.28 7.23
C GLU A 25 -16.81 -8.13 6.80
N GLN A 26 -15.90 -7.70 7.69
CA GLN A 26 -14.95 -6.64 7.37
C GLN A 26 -14.02 -7.02 6.22
N ARG A 27 -13.61 -8.29 6.10
CA ARG A 27 -12.84 -8.78 4.96
C ARG A 27 -13.65 -8.75 3.69
N ALA A 28 -14.92 -9.18 3.73
CA ALA A 28 -15.83 -9.13 2.58
C ALA A 28 -16.02 -7.68 2.08
N ASP A 29 -16.27 -6.73 2.99
CA ASP A 29 -16.41 -5.31 2.65
C ASP A 29 -15.15 -4.77 1.96
N ARG A 30 -13.97 -5.11 2.46
CA ARG A 30 -12.70 -4.70 1.86
C ARG A 30 -12.49 -5.32 0.48
N ILE A 31 -12.85 -6.60 0.29
CA ILE A 31 -12.77 -7.26 -1.02
C ILE A 31 -13.71 -6.59 -2.02
N ILE A 32 -14.96 -6.30 -1.65
CA ILE A 32 -15.93 -5.59 -2.48
C ILE A 32 -15.36 -4.22 -2.87
N TRP A 33 -14.85 -3.47 -1.90
CA TRP A 33 -14.25 -2.17 -2.16
C TRP A 33 -13.03 -2.26 -3.11
N MET A 34 -12.11 -3.20 -2.87
CA MET A 34 -10.95 -3.42 -3.77
C MET A 34 -11.36 -3.76 -5.19
N SER A 35 -12.43 -4.53 -5.38
CA SER A 35 -12.90 -4.96 -6.70
C SER A 35 -13.27 -3.79 -7.62
N THR A 36 -13.57 -2.60 -7.04
CA THR A 36 -13.88 -1.39 -7.81
C THR A 36 -12.65 -0.78 -8.50
N TYR A 37 -11.44 -1.12 -8.03
CA TYR A 37 -10.17 -0.62 -8.59
C TYR A 37 -9.44 -1.67 -9.43
N ARG A 38 -9.72 -2.96 -9.20
CA ARG A 38 -9.14 -4.05 -9.99
C ARG A 38 -9.64 -4.00 -11.42
N SER A 39 -8.91 -3.33 -12.30
CA SER A 39 -9.11 -3.52 -13.72
C SER A 39 -8.35 -4.78 -14.16
N ARG A 40 -8.97 -5.69 -14.89
CA ARG A 40 -8.27 -6.83 -15.51
C ARG A 40 -7.44 -6.30 -16.68
N PRO A 41 -6.12 -6.22 -16.60
CA PRO A 41 -5.29 -5.87 -17.74
C PRO A 41 -5.14 -7.10 -18.66
N GLY A 42 -5.04 -6.86 -19.96
CA GLY A 42 -4.75 -7.93 -20.92
C GLY A 42 -3.31 -8.43 -20.79
N VAL A 43 -2.33 -7.51 -20.66
CA VAL A 43 -0.91 -7.80 -20.47
C VAL A 43 -0.37 -6.85 -19.40
N ILE A 44 0.36 -7.40 -18.45
CA ILE A 44 1.07 -6.64 -17.41
C ILE A 44 2.56 -6.66 -17.78
N VAL A 45 3.18 -5.49 -17.80
CA VAL A 45 4.63 -5.34 -18.00
C VAL A 45 5.21 -4.73 -16.73
N GLY A 46 6.05 -5.48 -16.03
CA GLY A 46 6.69 -5.03 -14.80
C GLY A 46 7.66 -6.07 -14.27
N ARG A 47 8.53 -5.69 -13.34
CA ARG A 47 9.44 -6.63 -12.69
C ARG A 47 8.67 -7.53 -11.71
N PRO A 48 9.09 -8.80 -11.53
CA PRO A 48 8.44 -9.71 -10.58
C PRO A 48 8.35 -9.16 -9.16
N GLU A 49 9.39 -8.45 -8.71
CA GLU A 49 9.43 -7.83 -7.37
C GLU A 49 8.35 -6.74 -7.23
N THR A 50 8.16 -5.92 -8.26
CA THR A 50 7.14 -4.87 -8.27
C THR A 50 5.73 -5.49 -8.26
N LEU A 51 5.51 -6.54 -9.03
CA LEU A 51 4.22 -7.25 -9.06
C LEU A 51 3.94 -7.99 -7.73
N ALA A 52 4.96 -8.56 -7.10
CA ALA A 52 4.80 -9.18 -5.77
C ALA A 52 4.34 -8.15 -4.70
N MET A 53 4.84 -6.91 -4.76
CA MET A 53 4.37 -5.86 -3.85
C MET A 53 2.89 -5.51 -4.05
N LEU A 54 2.39 -5.59 -5.29
CA LEU A 54 0.98 -5.38 -5.59
C LEU A 54 0.11 -6.47 -4.93
N ASP A 55 0.47 -7.73 -5.12
CA ASP A 55 -0.26 -8.87 -4.56
C ASP A 55 -0.24 -8.86 -3.03
N GLU A 56 0.91 -8.61 -2.42
CA GLU A 56 1.06 -8.50 -0.96
C GLU A 56 0.29 -7.31 -0.38
N ALA A 57 0.22 -6.18 -1.09
CA ALA A 57 -0.58 -5.03 -0.67
C ALA A 57 -2.08 -5.34 -0.68
N GLU A 58 -2.57 -6.10 -1.67
CA GLU A 58 -3.95 -6.56 -1.73
C GLU A 58 -4.28 -7.50 -0.56
N ASP A 59 -3.42 -8.47 -0.30
CA ASP A 59 -3.59 -9.41 0.80
C ASP A 59 -3.56 -8.69 2.16
N ALA A 60 -2.61 -7.78 2.35
CA ALA A 60 -2.54 -6.95 3.54
C ALA A 60 -3.81 -6.09 3.74
N PHE A 61 -4.36 -5.53 2.66
CA PHE A 61 -5.59 -4.73 2.76
C PHE A 61 -6.78 -5.61 3.10
N ARG A 62 -6.92 -6.75 2.48
CA ARG A 62 -7.98 -7.73 2.79
C ARG A 62 -7.99 -8.09 4.26
N GLU A 63 -6.81 -8.35 4.83
CA GLU A 63 -6.67 -8.73 6.25
C GLU A 63 -6.70 -7.54 7.22
N GLY A 64 -6.67 -6.29 6.73
CA GLY A 64 -6.70 -5.07 7.55
C GLY A 64 -5.35 -4.71 8.18
N HIS A 65 -4.26 -5.10 7.54
CA HIS A 65 -2.89 -4.72 7.91
C HIS A 65 -2.51 -3.38 7.26
N PHE A 66 -3.17 -2.30 7.69
CA PHE A 66 -3.15 -1.00 7.01
C PHE A 66 -1.78 -0.32 6.94
N ILE A 67 -0.90 -0.54 7.91
CA ILE A 67 0.49 -0.04 7.84
C ILE A 67 1.25 -0.78 6.73
N SER A 68 1.09 -2.11 6.64
CA SER A 68 1.71 -2.90 5.57
C SER A 68 1.24 -2.46 4.19
N VAL A 69 -0.06 -2.16 4.03
CA VAL A 69 -0.61 -1.62 2.78
C VAL A 69 0.09 -0.33 2.37
N GLN A 70 0.24 0.62 3.30
CA GLN A 70 0.91 1.90 3.01
C GLN A 70 2.37 1.71 2.60
N LEU A 71 3.09 0.81 3.28
CA LEU A 71 4.49 0.51 2.97
C LEU A 71 4.63 -0.14 1.59
N LEU A 72 3.84 -1.19 1.32
CA LEU A 72 3.92 -1.98 0.09
C LEU A 72 3.41 -1.19 -1.12
N ALA A 73 2.27 -0.51 -0.99
CA ALA A 73 1.71 0.29 -2.07
C ALA A 73 2.66 1.42 -2.50
N LEU A 74 3.31 2.09 -1.55
CA LEU A 74 4.26 3.14 -1.90
C LEU A 74 5.60 2.60 -2.37
N ALA A 75 6.05 1.43 -1.91
CA ALA A 75 7.20 0.76 -2.51
C ALA A 75 6.93 0.37 -3.98
N PHE A 76 5.73 -0.17 -4.27
CA PHE A 76 5.28 -0.43 -5.63
C PHE A 76 5.32 0.85 -6.49
N VAL A 77 4.74 1.95 -6.00
CA VAL A 77 4.69 3.23 -6.71
C VAL A 77 6.10 3.77 -6.99
N GLU A 78 6.98 3.74 -5.99
CA GLU A 78 8.38 4.16 -6.12
C GLU A 78 9.11 3.36 -7.20
N HIS A 79 9.03 2.02 -7.13
CA HIS A 79 9.67 1.14 -8.12
C HIS A 79 9.13 1.41 -9.53
N THR A 80 7.81 1.48 -9.69
CA THR A 80 7.18 1.71 -11.00
C THR A 80 7.59 3.04 -11.61
N ILE A 81 7.61 4.12 -10.83
CA ILE A 81 8.04 5.44 -11.32
C ILE A 81 9.52 5.42 -11.71
N VAL A 82 10.38 4.83 -10.88
CA VAL A 82 11.83 4.73 -11.17
C VAL A 82 12.08 3.90 -12.44
N GLU A 83 11.40 2.76 -12.58
CA GLU A 83 11.50 1.91 -13.77
C GLU A 83 11.09 2.66 -15.03
N GLU A 84 10.01 3.43 -14.98
CA GLU A 84 9.55 4.25 -16.11
C GLU A 84 10.54 5.37 -16.46
N LEU A 85 11.08 6.06 -15.45
CA LEU A 85 12.10 7.10 -15.66
C LEU A 85 13.38 6.53 -16.28
N VAL A 86 13.83 5.37 -15.83
CA VAL A 86 15.01 4.67 -16.39
C VAL A 86 14.70 4.21 -17.81
N GLY A 87 13.55 3.61 -18.07
CA GLY A 87 13.12 3.17 -19.40
C GLY A 87 13.08 4.31 -20.41
N ARG A 88 12.70 5.51 -19.98
CA ARG A 88 12.73 6.73 -20.79
C ARG A 88 14.11 7.44 -20.83
N SER A 89 15.14 6.89 -20.19
CA SER A 89 16.47 7.52 -20.06
C SER A 89 16.45 8.87 -19.34
N LEU A 90 15.46 9.11 -18.47
CA LEU A 90 15.30 10.35 -17.69
C LEU A 90 16.01 10.29 -16.35
N SER A 91 16.41 9.11 -15.89
CA SER A 91 17.10 8.89 -14.62
C SER A 91 18.04 7.69 -14.68
N LYS A 92 18.95 7.63 -13.68
CA LYS A 92 19.74 6.44 -13.39
C LYS A 92 18.95 5.53 -12.43
N GLU A 93 19.32 4.24 -12.36
CA GLU A 93 18.64 3.26 -11.49
C GLU A 93 18.60 3.65 -9.99
N ARG A 94 19.58 4.39 -9.51
CA ARG A 94 19.65 4.85 -8.12
C ARG A 94 19.23 6.30 -7.99
N VAL A 95 17.94 6.51 -7.78
CA VAL A 95 17.34 7.81 -7.45
C VAL A 95 16.46 7.64 -6.21
N ASN A 96 16.46 8.59 -5.28
CA ASN A 96 15.54 8.55 -4.15
C ASN A 96 14.11 8.92 -4.60
N PHE A 97 13.12 8.52 -3.81
CA PHE A 97 11.71 8.66 -4.18
C PHE A 97 11.26 10.11 -4.39
N GLU A 98 11.72 11.03 -3.55
CA GLU A 98 11.43 12.47 -3.70
C GLU A 98 11.92 12.99 -5.06
N ARG A 99 13.17 12.69 -5.39
CA ARG A 99 13.75 13.07 -6.69
C ARG A 99 13.06 12.39 -7.88
N ALA A 100 12.60 11.13 -7.70
CA ALA A 100 11.83 10.45 -8.73
C ALA A 100 10.49 11.15 -8.99
N ILE A 101 9.79 11.62 -7.96
CA ILE A 101 8.56 12.41 -8.09
C ILE A 101 8.82 13.73 -8.84
N GLU A 102 9.88 14.47 -8.49
CA GLU A 102 10.26 15.71 -9.19
C GLU A 102 10.56 15.47 -10.67
N LEU A 103 11.32 14.42 -10.99
CA LEU A 103 11.64 14.06 -12.36
C LEU A 103 10.39 13.65 -13.16
N ALA A 104 9.50 12.87 -12.52
CA ALA A 104 8.23 12.47 -13.13
C ALA A 104 7.34 13.69 -13.42
N GLN A 105 7.34 14.69 -12.53
CA GLN A 105 6.61 15.93 -12.72
C GLN A 105 7.22 16.78 -13.87
N SER A 106 8.53 17.00 -13.84
CA SER A 106 9.24 17.83 -14.82
C SER A 106 9.15 17.26 -16.25
N ASN A 107 9.02 15.94 -16.38
CA ASN A 107 8.93 15.24 -17.66
C ASN A 107 7.49 14.77 -18.00
N GLN A 108 6.49 15.20 -17.23
CA GLN A 108 5.08 14.88 -17.48
C GLN A 108 4.81 13.36 -17.61
N VAL A 109 5.49 12.55 -16.78
CA VAL A 109 5.35 11.08 -16.78
C VAL A 109 4.00 10.68 -16.21
N LEU A 110 3.53 11.40 -15.19
CA LEU A 110 2.23 11.21 -14.55
C LEU A 110 1.54 12.58 -14.37
N ASP A 111 0.22 12.53 -14.18
CA ASP A 111 -0.59 13.72 -13.88
C ASP A 111 -0.12 14.39 -12.56
N THR A 112 -0.07 15.72 -12.56
CA THR A 112 0.40 16.52 -11.41
C THR A 112 -0.42 16.28 -10.15
N LYS A 113 -1.75 16.05 -10.26
CA LYS A 113 -2.59 15.76 -9.10
C LYS A 113 -2.26 14.41 -8.50
N LEU A 114 -1.99 13.42 -9.36
CA LEU A 114 -1.56 12.10 -8.91
C LEU A 114 -0.20 12.17 -8.22
N LEU A 115 0.77 12.91 -8.76
CA LEU A 115 2.08 13.11 -8.14
C LEU A 115 1.98 13.81 -6.77
N SER A 116 1.11 14.81 -6.63
CA SER A 116 0.86 15.46 -5.33
C SER A 116 0.27 14.49 -4.29
N ARG A 117 -0.62 13.59 -4.71
CA ARG A 117 -1.16 12.52 -3.82
C ARG A 117 -0.06 11.55 -3.41
N ILE A 118 0.80 11.14 -4.34
CA ILE A 118 1.94 10.26 -4.08
C ILE A 118 2.89 10.89 -3.05
N ASP A 119 3.25 12.16 -3.24
CA ASP A 119 4.15 12.86 -2.31
C ASP A 119 3.54 13.00 -0.91
N ARG A 120 2.26 13.34 -0.81
CA ARG A 120 1.55 13.37 0.48
C ARG A 120 1.53 12.02 1.18
N LEU A 121 1.31 10.94 0.45
CA LEU A 121 1.36 9.58 1.00
C LEU A 121 2.77 9.18 1.45
N ARG A 122 3.80 9.63 0.73
CA ARG A 122 5.21 9.45 1.13
C ARG A 122 5.47 10.07 2.50
N GLU A 123 5.02 11.30 2.74
CA GLU A 123 5.14 11.97 4.02
C GLU A 123 4.43 11.21 5.15
N ILE A 124 3.18 10.80 4.92
CA ILE A 124 2.36 10.04 5.89
C ILE A 124 2.96 8.67 6.21
N ARG A 125 3.57 7.99 5.24
CA ARG A 125 4.22 6.68 5.41
C ARG A 125 5.56 6.78 6.13
N ASN A 126 6.28 7.88 5.95
CA ASN A 126 7.63 8.03 6.47
C ASN A 126 7.80 7.75 7.97
N PRO A 127 6.88 8.16 8.87
CA PRO A 127 6.98 7.82 10.29
C PRO A 127 6.95 6.31 10.60
N PHE A 128 6.41 5.49 9.71
CA PHE A 128 6.40 4.02 9.84
C PHE A 128 7.67 3.37 9.27
N ALA A 129 8.34 4.03 8.32
CA ALA A 129 9.56 3.53 7.69
C ALA A 129 10.83 4.07 8.37
N HIS A 130 10.78 5.27 8.95
CA HIS A 130 11.91 5.98 9.50
C HIS A 130 11.51 6.67 10.81
N ARG A 131 12.41 6.64 11.80
CA ARG A 131 12.19 7.38 13.05
C ARG A 131 12.12 8.90 12.76
N ARG A 132 11.05 9.54 13.21
CA ARG A 132 10.83 10.98 13.11
C ARG A 132 10.96 11.68 14.46
N PRO A 133 11.27 12.99 14.50
CA PRO A 133 11.16 13.79 15.71
C PRO A 133 9.76 13.70 16.32
N HIS A 134 9.68 13.86 17.64
CA HIS A 134 8.40 13.71 18.35
C HIS A 134 7.37 14.80 17.97
N ASP A 135 7.82 15.96 17.58
CA ASP A 135 7.03 17.13 17.16
C ASP A 135 6.68 17.16 15.67
N ASP A 136 7.17 16.19 14.88
CA ASP A 136 6.80 16.09 13.46
C ASP A 136 5.28 15.89 13.30
N PRO A 137 4.57 16.80 12.59
CA PRO A 137 3.12 16.79 12.45
C PRO A 137 2.59 15.54 11.75
N ASP A 138 3.39 14.88 10.93
CA ASP A 138 2.99 13.68 10.19
C ASP A 138 3.16 12.39 10.99
N THR A 139 3.70 12.45 12.23
CA THR A 139 3.69 11.29 13.10
C THR A 139 2.27 10.82 13.37
N TYR A 140 2.11 9.51 13.51
CA TYR A 140 0.80 8.89 13.75
C TYR A 140 0.07 9.50 14.96
N GLY A 141 0.80 9.74 16.05
CA GLY A 141 0.26 10.34 17.28
C GLY A 141 -0.22 11.78 17.07
N ASN A 142 0.58 12.63 16.43
CA ASN A 142 0.22 14.04 16.19
C ASN A 142 -0.95 14.17 15.21
N ARG A 143 -1.00 13.32 14.19
CA ARG A 143 -2.13 13.23 13.26
C ARG A 143 -3.41 12.76 13.96
N TYR A 144 -3.33 11.83 14.90
CA TYR A 144 -4.46 11.39 15.71
C TYR A 144 -5.01 12.55 16.57
N ILE A 145 -4.13 13.27 17.26
CA ILE A 145 -4.52 14.41 18.08
C ILE A 145 -5.20 15.50 17.25
N SER A 146 -4.67 15.81 16.06
CA SER A 146 -5.21 16.86 15.20
C SER A 146 -6.54 16.48 14.53
N ARG A 147 -6.71 15.22 14.12
CA ARG A 147 -7.88 14.77 13.36
C ARG A 147 -9.06 14.33 14.24
N GLN A 148 -8.81 13.96 15.50
CA GLN A 148 -9.84 13.52 16.47
C GLN A 148 -10.68 12.33 15.97
N ILE A 149 -10.12 11.46 15.13
CA ILE A 149 -10.75 10.23 14.63
C ILE A 149 -10.09 9.01 15.23
N HIS A 150 -10.83 7.90 15.30
CA HIS A 150 -10.29 6.66 15.86
C HIS A 150 -9.01 6.23 15.12
N PRO A 151 -7.92 5.88 15.82
CA PRO A 151 -6.62 5.58 15.22
C PRO A 151 -6.68 4.55 14.09
N ARG A 152 -7.42 3.44 14.29
CA ARG A 152 -7.58 2.42 13.26
C ARG A 152 -8.32 2.93 12.02
N ALA A 153 -9.33 3.78 12.19
CA ALA A 153 -10.05 4.37 11.07
C ALA A 153 -9.16 5.31 10.25
N MET A 154 -8.28 6.05 10.92
CA MET A 154 -7.28 6.89 10.25
C MET A 154 -6.30 6.05 9.41
N LEU A 155 -5.79 4.95 9.97
CA LEU A 155 -4.92 4.02 9.23
C LEU A 155 -5.63 3.41 8.03
N GLU A 156 -6.90 3.04 8.17
CA GLU A 156 -7.69 2.49 7.08
C GLU A 156 -7.92 3.53 5.97
N GLN A 157 -8.21 4.79 6.31
CA GLN A 157 -8.34 5.86 5.32
C GLN A 157 -7.04 6.07 4.54
N ASP A 158 -5.90 6.12 5.23
CA ASP A 158 -4.60 6.27 4.60
C ASP A 158 -4.26 5.05 3.71
N ALA A 159 -4.60 3.84 4.15
CA ALA A 159 -4.40 2.63 3.38
C ALA A 159 -5.28 2.58 2.12
N ARG A 160 -6.54 3.04 2.22
CA ARG A 160 -7.44 3.17 1.06
C ARG A 160 -6.87 4.16 0.04
N GLU A 161 -6.37 5.29 0.49
CA GLU A 161 -5.74 6.28 -0.38
C GLU A 161 -4.48 5.73 -1.04
N ALA A 162 -3.60 5.06 -0.29
CA ALA A 162 -2.40 4.41 -0.82
C ALA A 162 -2.74 3.34 -1.87
N PHE A 163 -3.76 2.53 -1.61
CA PHE A 163 -4.25 1.51 -2.53
C PHE A 163 -4.79 2.11 -3.84
N GLN A 164 -5.60 3.17 -3.75
CA GLN A 164 -6.10 3.87 -4.94
C GLN A 164 -4.97 4.42 -5.79
N VAL A 165 -4.01 5.10 -5.16
CA VAL A 165 -2.84 5.67 -5.85
C VAL A 165 -2.02 4.57 -6.51
N MET A 166 -1.80 3.45 -5.84
CA MET A 166 -1.11 2.28 -6.40
C MET A 166 -1.79 1.81 -7.71
N TYR A 167 -3.10 1.66 -7.72
CA TYR A 167 -3.85 1.23 -8.91
C TYR A 167 -3.93 2.29 -10.01
N LEU A 168 -3.93 3.58 -9.66
CA LEU A 168 -3.83 4.65 -10.65
C LEU A 168 -2.46 4.62 -11.35
N VAL A 169 -1.38 4.45 -10.60
CA VAL A 169 -0.02 4.31 -11.17
C VAL A 169 0.10 3.04 -12.00
N PHE A 170 -0.39 1.91 -11.48
CA PHE A 170 -0.45 0.65 -12.23
C PHE A 170 -1.16 0.82 -13.59
N SER A 171 -2.34 1.44 -13.58
CA SER A 171 -3.12 1.64 -14.81
C SER A 171 -2.47 2.62 -15.78
N ALA A 172 -1.70 3.59 -15.27
CA ALA A 172 -1.05 4.59 -16.11
C ALA A 172 0.25 4.10 -16.75
N LEU A 173 1.02 3.24 -16.05
CA LEU A 173 2.39 2.91 -16.46
C LEU A 173 2.59 1.43 -16.82
N LEU A 174 1.85 0.50 -16.23
CA LEU A 174 2.06 -0.95 -16.43
C LEU A 174 0.99 -1.63 -17.26
N LYS A 175 -0.08 -0.92 -17.62
CA LYS A 175 -1.13 -1.46 -18.46
C LYS A 175 -0.79 -1.19 -19.92
N ALA A 176 -0.48 -2.25 -20.68
CA ALA A 176 -0.41 -2.14 -22.15
C ALA A 176 -1.79 -1.78 -22.70
N ALA A 177 -1.81 -0.83 -23.64
CA ALA A 177 -3.01 -0.40 -24.34
C ALA A 177 -3.55 -1.51 -25.27
#